data_39fd28fce692e803181b677da80d1f49
#
_entry.id   39fd28fce692e803181b677da80d1f49
#
_cell.length_a   1.000
_cell.length_b   1.000
_cell.length_c   1.000
_cell.angle_alpha   90.00
_cell.angle_beta   90.00
_cell.angle_gamma   90.00
#
_symmetry.space_group_name_H-M   'P 1'
#
loop_
_entity.id
_entity.type
_entity.pdbx_description
1 polymer ?
#
loop_
_entity_poly.entity_id
_entity_poly.type
_entity_poly.pdbx_seq_one_letter_code
_entity_poly.pdbx_strand_id
1 'polypeptide(L)'
;MIKRPSRELKRCHAPKPILLATGELNRPLEWQPAVVETQVLRIGSFLIVALPGEFTTMSGRRIRNAVTQVVRREAGYWPRSKASSEYHVVLAGLSNVYTSYVATPEEYELQRYEGASTIYGPFTLPAYVEQFQHLTTALVKGTQLPPGPTPPYLMGHLFSGLPPVLFDAAPFGFKFGDVIAPPRSIYTQADKEVAVRFIGANPRNDVRQNGTFLTVDKYDERTETWKTEFTDANWETKFIWGRLGRFGWLLGHSEVEIRWRLKSWKGDCFPGTYRIQYYGAAKYLTSRHLHYFTGTTDPFQVTC
;
A
#
# COMPACT_ATOMS: atom_id res chain seq x y z
N MET A 1 11.14 28.79 10.41
CA MET A 1 11.53 29.94 9.59
C MET A 1 12.25 29.43 8.36
N ILE A 2 11.76 29.70 7.17
CA ILE A 2 12.37 29.24 5.91
C ILE A 2 13.66 30.04 5.70
N LYS A 3 14.81 29.36 5.73
CA LYS A 3 16.11 29.99 5.49
C LYS A 3 16.26 30.33 4.00
N ARG A 4 16.88 31.45 3.69
CA ARG A 4 17.29 31.74 2.29
C ARG A 4 18.35 30.73 1.87
N PRO A 5 18.22 30.13 0.66
CA PRO A 5 19.19 29.15 0.18
C PRO A 5 20.60 29.76 0.06
N SER A 6 21.61 28.97 0.42
CA SER A 6 23.01 29.35 0.33
C SER A 6 23.43 29.61 -1.14
N ARG A 7 24.57 30.27 -1.34
CA ARG A 7 25.13 30.46 -2.68
C ARG A 7 25.52 29.14 -3.33
N GLU A 8 26.01 28.21 -2.53
CA GLU A 8 26.39 26.87 -2.98
C GLU A 8 25.17 26.08 -3.44
N LEU A 9 24.11 26.06 -2.65
CA LEU A 9 22.87 25.40 -3.00
C LEU A 9 22.27 25.99 -4.30
N LYS A 10 22.30 27.30 -4.47
CA LYS A 10 21.85 27.94 -5.72
C LYS A 10 22.65 27.50 -6.93
N ARG A 11 23.98 27.28 -6.77
CA ARG A 11 24.83 26.75 -7.85
C ARG A 11 24.49 25.31 -8.19
N CYS A 12 24.23 24.47 -7.16
CA CYS A 12 23.82 23.09 -7.38
C CYS A 12 22.49 22.96 -8.12
N HIS A 13 21.59 23.92 -7.93
CA HIS A 13 20.26 23.89 -8.57
C HIS A 13 20.19 24.65 -9.90
N ALA A 14 21.26 25.37 -10.28
CA ALA A 14 21.24 26.07 -11.53
C ALA A 14 20.94 25.15 -12.73
N PRO A 15 20.21 25.63 -13.76
CA PRO A 15 19.75 27.01 -13.97
C PRO A 15 18.49 27.43 -13.22
N LYS A 16 17.78 26.51 -12.51
CA LYS A 16 16.55 26.86 -11.83
C LYS A 16 16.77 27.66 -10.55
N PRO A 17 16.00 28.73 -10.31
CA PRO A 17 15.97 29.37 -9.01
C PRO A 17 15.29 28.47 -7.98
N ILE A 18 15.78 28.48 -6.76
CA ILE A 18 15.15 27.79 -5.64
C ILE A 18 14.03 28.68 -5.09
N LEU A 19 12.79 28.26 -5.30
CA LEU A 19 11.62 28.93 -4.72
C LEU A 19 11.46 28.57 -3.24
N LEU A 20 11.55 27.28 -2.92
CA LEU A 20 11.46 26.73 -1.58
C LEU A 20 12.48 25.61 -1.42
N ALA A 21 13.47 25.82 -0.54
CA ALA A 21 14.52 24.82 -0.28
C ALA A 21 14.00 23.70 0.64
N THR A 22 13.07 22.87 0.13
CA THR A 22 12.43 21.80 0.90
C THR A 22 13.43 20.74 1.38
N GLY A 23 14.50 20.49 0.63
CA GLY A 23 15.57 19.57 1.03
C GLY A 23 16.39 20.04 2.25
N GLU A 24 16.32 21.34 2.61
CA GLU A 24 16.98 21.89 3.81
C GLU A 24 16.01 22.07 5.00
N LEU A 25 14.72 21.80 4.82
CA LEU A 25 13.72 21.92 5.86
C LEU A 25 13.73 20.67 6.75
N ASN A 26 14.31 20.80 7.94
CA ASN A 26 14.50 19.70 8.88
C ASN A 26 13.82 19.92 10.25
N ARG A 27 12.94 20.92 10.36
CA ARG A 27 12.20 21.20 11.61
C ARG A 27 10.70 21.35 11.32
N PRO A 28 9.81 20.73 12.12
CA PRO A 28 10.11 19.82 13.25
C PRO A 28 10.71 18.49 12.82
N LEU A 29 10.53 18.09 11.58
CA LEU A 29 11.04 16.86 10.95
C LEU A 29 11.59 17.21 9.56
N GLU A 30 12.39 16.32 9.00
CA GLU A 30 12.82 16.44 7.60
C GLU A 30 11.61 16.38 6.66
N TRP A 31 11.47 17.40 5.81
CA TRP A 31 10.39 17.45 4.82
C TRP A 31 10.69 16.55 3.62
N GLN A 32 11.97 16.36 3.35
CA GLN A 32 12.44 15.50 2.28
C GLN A 32 13.54 14.59 2.85
N PRO A 33 13.53 13.30 2.53
CA PRO A 33 14.51 12.37 3.06
C PRO A 33 15.90 12.67 2.48
N ALA A 34 16.88 12.85 3.37
CA ALA A 34 18.29 13.00 2.99
C ALA A 34 18.99 11.64 2.77
N VAL A 35 18.48 10.60 3.41
CA VAL A 35 18.98 9.23 3.31
C VAL A 35 17.85 8.34 2.83
N VAL A 36 18.08 7.60 1.76
CA VAL A 36 17.07 6.75 1.11
C VAL A 36 17.64 5.39 0.76
N GLU A 37 16.79 4.36 0.78
CA GLU A 37 17.16 3.03 0.33
C GLU A 37 17.14 2.95 -1.19
N THR A 38 18.21 2.45 -1.77
CA THR A 38 18.30 2.05 -3.17
C THR A 38 18.57 0.56 -3.25
N GLN A 39 17.79 -0.17 -4.06
CA GLN A 39 17.85 -1.63 -4.08
C GLN A 39 17.81 -2.17 -5.51
N VAL A 40 18.56 -3.23 -5.75
CA VAL A 40 18.45 -4.06 -6.96
C VAL A 40 18.24 -5.50 -6.52
N LEU A 41 17.10 -6.07 -6.88
CA LEU A 41 16.72 -7.44 -6.55
C LEU A 41 16.78 -8.31 -7.81
N ARG A 42 17.14 -9.60 -7.66
CA ARG A 42 17.19 -10.54 -8.77
C ARG A 42 16.40 -11.80 -8.47
N ILE A 43 15.56 -12.22 -9.43
CA ILE A 43 14.85 -13.49 -9.41
C ILE A 43 15.08 -14.17 -10.78
N GLY A 44 15.99 -15.12 -10.84
CA GLY A 44 16.38 -15.73 -12.11
C GLY A 44 16.98 -14.73 -13.10
N SER A 45 16.33 -14.54 -14.25
CA SER A 45 16.70 -13.54 -15.27
C SER A 45 16.01 -12.17 -15.07
N PHE A 46 15.16 -12.02 -14.06
CA PHE A 46 14.38 -10.84 -13.77
C PHE A 46 15.09 -9.97 -12.74
N LEU A 47 15.31 -8.68 -13.05
CA LEU A 47 15.87 -7.70 -12.15
C LEU A 47 14.83 -6.62 -11.84
N ILE A 48 14.68 -6.30 -10.57
CA ILE A 48 13.82 -5.23 -10.07
C ILE A 48 14.73 -4.14 -9.50
N VAL A 49 14.61 -2.93 -10.04
CA VAL A 49 15.31 -1.74 -9.56
C VAL A 49 14.32 -0.89 -8.78
N ALA A 50 14.49 -0.83 -7.47
CA ALA A 50 13.63 -0.08 -6.56
C ALA A 50 14.06 1.40 -6.50
N LEU A 51 13.19 2.28 -6.95
CA LEU A 51 13.42 3.72 -7.10
C LEU A 51 12.62 4.50 -6.04
N PRO A 52 13.24 5.36 -5.23
CA PRO A 52 12.57 6.02 -4.10
C PRO A 52 11.84 7.32 -4.52
N GLY A 53 11.18 7.36 -5.65
CA GLY A 53 10.48 8.56 -6.13
C GLY A 53 9.82 8.38 -7.48
N GLU A 54 9.35 9.48 -8.04
CA GLU A 54 8.71 9.55 -9.36
C GLU A 54 9.76 9.91 -10.44
N PHE A 55 10.22 8.90 -11.13
CA PHE A 55 11.18 9.09 -12.22
C PHE A 55 10.43 9.34 -13.53
N THR A 56 10.83 10.39 -14.28
CA THR A 56 10.28 10.63 -15.61
C THR A 56 10.54 9.43 -16.52
N THR A 57 9.76 9.32 -17.60
CA THR A 57 9.95 8.25 -18.59
C THR A 57 11.39 8.18 -19.10
N MET A 58 12.02 9.33 -19.35
CA MET A 58 13.39 9.35 -19.84
C MET A 58 14.41 9.03 -18.75
N SER A 59 14.20 9.49 -17.52
CA SER A 59 15.00 9.10 -16.36
C SER A 59 14.96 7.59 -16.13
N GLY A 60 13.78 7.00 -16.18
CA GLY A 60 13.59 5.55 -16.06
C GLY A 60 14.29 4.78 -17.19
N ARG A 61 14.19 5.25 -18.45
CA ARG A 61 14.92 4.63 -19.58
C ARG A 61 16.43 4.66 -19.37
N ARG A 62 16.99 5.77 -18.88
CA ARG A 62 18.43 5.90 -18.61
C ARG A 62 18.88 4.93 -17.52
N ILE A 63 18.16 4.82 -16.42
CA ILE A 63 18.47 3.85 -15.37
C ILE A 63 18.38 2.41 -15.89
N ARG A 64 17.29 2.06 -16.59
CA ARG A 64 17.13 0.72 -17.16
C ARG A 64 18.28 0.37 -18.10
N ASN A 65 18.65 1.29 -18.97
CA ASN A 65 19.75 1.08 -19.91
C ASN A 65 21.09 0.91 -19.17
N ALA A 66 21.37 1.74 -18.15
CA ALA A 66 22.59 1.67 -17.38
C ALA A 66 22.72 0.30 -16.65
N VAL A 67 21.65 -0.14 -15.99
CA VAL A 67 21.60 -1.45 -15.33
C VAL A 67 21.76 -2.59 -16.35
N THR A 68 21.06 -2.51 -17.48
CA THR A 68 21.14 -3.52 -18.55
C THR A 68 22.56 -3.62 -19.12
N GLN A 69 23.25 -2.48 -19.29
CA GLN A 69 24.63 -2.46 -19.76
C GLN A 69 25.60 -3.14 -18.78
N VAL A 70 25.43 -2.90 -17.46
CA VAL A 70 26.22 -3.58 -16.44
C VAL A 70 26.00 -5.08 -16.51
N VAL A 71 24.73 -5.53 -16.54
CA VAL A 71 24.40 -6.95 -16.63
C VAL A 71 25.02 -7.60 -17.86
N ARG A 72 24.89 -6.97 -19.03
CA ARG A 72 25.47 -7.48 -20.28
C ARG A 72 26.99 -7.59 -20.23
N ARG A 73 27.66 -6.60 -19.67
CA ARG A 73 29.11 -6.57 -19.53
C ARG A 73 29.63 -7.64 -18.57
N GLU A 74 28.94 -7.82 -17.46
CA GLU A 74 29.35 -8.69 -16.37
C GLU A 74 28.63 -10.07 -16.41
N ALA A 75 27.85 -10.38 -17.43
CA ALA A 75 26.98 -11.58 -17.52
C ALA A 75 27.74 -12.92 -17.42
N GLY A 76 29.05 -12.91 -17.62
CA GLY A 76 29.88 -14.12 -17.46
C GLY A 76 29.96 -14.66 -16.03
N TYR A 77 29.60 -13.84 -15.02
CA TYR A 77 29.62 -14.23 -13.60
C TYR A 77 28.35 -14.98 -13.17
N TRP A 78 27.27 -14.90 -13.95
CA TRP A 78 26.04 -15.59 -13.59
C TRP A 78 25.89 -16.92 -14.33
N PRO A 79 25.38 -17.97 -13.65
CA PRO A 79 25.07 -19.21 -14.32
C PRO A 79 24.02 -18.95 -15.41
N ARG A 80 24.32 -19.37 -16.63
CA ARG A 80 23.38 -19.30 -17.74
C ARG A 80 22.21 -20.24 -17.48
N SER A 81 21.01 -19.68 -17.30
CA SER A 81 19.80 -20.46 -17.32
C SER A 81 19.59 -21.03 -18.74
N LYS A 82 19.31 -22.32 -18.85
CA LYS A 82 18.95 -22.94 -20.14
C LYS A 82 17.67 -22.35 -20.76
N ALA A 83 16.90 -21.59 -20.00
CA ALA A 83 15.56 -21.12 -20.40
C ALA A 83 15.54 -19.72 -21.02
N SER A 84 16.50 -18.82 -20.78
CA SER A 84 16.56 -17.53 -21.48
C SER A 84 17.98 -16.95 -21.44
N SER A 85 18.44 -16.46 -22.59
CA SER A 85 19.69 -15.71 -22.71
C SER A 85 19.50 -14.19 -22.42
N GLU A 86 18.27 -13.77 -22.12
CA GLU A 86 17.91 -12.36 -21.96
C GLU A 86 17.53 -12.05 -20.51
N TYR A 87 18.05 -10.93 -19.99
CA TYR A 87 17.71 -10.39 -18.69
C TYR A 87 16.68 -9.28 -18.83
N HIS A 88 15.66 -9.32 -17.98
CA HIS A 88 14.58 -8.34 -17.97
C HIS A 88 14.74 -7.40 -16.78
N VAL A 89 14.98 -6.11 -17.07
CA VAL A 89 15.10 -5.07 -16.05
C VAL A 89 13.81 -4.29 -15.96
N VAL A 90 13.16 -4.32 -14.81
CA VAL A 90 11.98 -3.52 -14.49
C VAL A 90 12.29 -2.52 -13.39
N LEU A 91 11.60 -1.40 -13.45
CA LEU A 91 11.70 -0.32 -12.48
C LEU A 91 10.47 -0.33 -11.59
N ALA A 92 10.68 -0.34 -10.29
CA ALA A 92 9.64 -0.16 -9.29
C ALA A 92 9.78 1.25 -8.70
N GLY A 93 9.01 2.19 -9.23
CA GLY A 93 8.94 3.56 -8.70
C GLY A 93 8.23 3.60 -7.35
N LEU A 94 8.43 4.70 -6.61
CA LEU A 94 7.81 4.95 -5.29
C LEU A 94 8.14 3.85 -4.25
N SER A 95 9.30 3.22 -4.40
CA SER A 95 9.75 2.18 -3.47
C SER A 95 10.40 2.80 -2.23
N ASN A 96 10.09 2.21 -1.06
CA ASN A 96 10.63 2.59 0.26
C ASN A 96 10.23 4.00 0.69
N VAL A 97 10.98 5.02 0.27
CA VAL A 97 10.79 6.42 0.67
C VAL A 97 10.48 7.28 -0.54
N TYR A 98 9.73 8.35 -0.35
CA TYR A 98 9.34 9.26 -1.42
C TYR A 98 10.28 10.48 -1.49
N THR A 99 10.98 10.64 -2.59
CA THR A 99 11.94 11.73 -2.83
C THR A 99 11.44 12.78 -3.86
N SER A 100 10.14 12.85 -4.10
CA SER A 100 9.55 13.69 -5.13
C SER A 100 9.94 13.20 -6.54
N TYR A 101 10.16 14.10 -7.49
CA TYR A 101 10.47 13.75 -8.87
C TYR A 101 11.97 13.65 -9.15
N VAL A 102 12.33 12.86 -10.16
CA VAL A 102 13.67 12.80 -10.72
C VAL A 102 13.56 12.90 -12.24
N ALA A 103 13.92 14.07 -12.75
CA ALA A 103 13.98 14.39 -14.18
C ALA A 103 15.41 14.18 -14.72
N THR A 104 15.54 14.07 -16.04
CA THR A 104 16.85 14.15 -16.67
C THR A 104 17.41 15.57 -16.57
N PRO A 105 18.74 15.78 -16.68
CA PRO A 105 19.31 17.14 -16.72
C PRO A 105 18.65 18.03 -17.76
N GLU A 106 18.32 17.50 -18.93
CA GLU A 106 17.71 18.25 -20.03
C GLU A 106 16.24 18.60 -19.72
N GLU A 107 15.48 17.65 -19.13
CA GLU A 107 14.12 17.92 -18.66
C GLU A 107 14.12 18.94 -17.51
N TYR A 108 15.18 18.93 -16.68
CA TYR A 108 15.34 19.88 -15.58
C TYR A 108 15.51 21.33 -16.05
N GLU A 109 16.10 21.56 -17.19
CA GLU A 109 16.28 22.93 -17.74
C GLU A 109 14.92 23.58 -18.10
N LEU A 110 13.91 22.77 -18.38
CA LEU A 110 12.59 23.27 -18.76
C LEU A 110 11.71 23.53 -17.51
N GLN A 111 10.92 24.61 -17.57
CA GLN A 111 9.98 24.94 -16.50
C GLN A 111 8.74 24.06 -16.62
N ARG A 112 8.84 22.83 -16.11
CA ARG A 112 7.78 21.83 -16.02
C ARG A 112 7.67 21.31 -14.62
N TYR A 113 6.54 20.66 -14.32
CA TYR A 113 6.23 20.16 -12.99
C TYR A 113 7.32 19.22 -12.45
N GLU A 114 7.72 18.22 -13.23
CA GLU A 114 8.71 17.21 -12.84
C GLU A 114 10.11 17.82 -12.63
N GLY A 115 10.55 18.67 -13.56
CA GLY A 115 11.80 19.38 -13.42
C GLY A 115 11.83 20.34 -12.24
N ALA A 116 10.72 21.07 -12.00
CA ALA A 116 10.60 21.94 -10.84
C ALA A 116 10.56 21.19 -9.51
N SER A 117 10.09 19.93 -9.53
CA SER A 117 9.98 19.06 -8.36
C SER A 117 11.17 18.12 -8.18
N THR A 118 12.21 18.22 -9.01
CA THR A 118 13.50 17.53 -8.81
C THR A 118 14.32 18.32 -7.79
N ILE A 119 14.04 18.05 -6.51
CA ILE A 119 14.39 18.92 -5.38
C ILE A 119 15.87 18.98 -5.02
N TYR A 120 16.71 18.07 -5.54
CA TYR A 120 18.16 18.03 -5.32
C TYR A 120 18.97 18.48 -6.54
N GLY A 121 18.31 19.05 -7.56
CA GLY A 121 18.94 19.66 -8.72
C GLY A 121 19.20 18.71 -9.88
N PRO A 122 19.84 19.21 -10.97
CA PRO A 122 19.97 18.50 -12.25
C PRO A 122 20.86 17.24 -12.18
N PHE A 123 21.71 17.13 -11.16
CA PHE A 123 22.62 15.99 -10.99
C PHE A 123 22.01 14.83 -10.22
N THR A 124 20.75 14.91 -9.82
CA THR A 124 20.06 13.85 -9.06
C THR A 124 20.01 12.54 -9.86
N LEU A 125 19.60 12.59 -11.13
CA LEU A 125 19.56 11.38 -11.97
C LEU A 125 20.94 10.77 -12.22
N PRO A 126 21.99 11.54 -12.60
CA PRO A 126 23.34 11.00 -12.70
C PRO A 126 23.81 10.25 -11.46
N ALA A 127 23.56 10.79 -10.27
CA ALA A 127 23.90 10.13 -9.00
C ALA A 127 23.16 8.79 -8.81
N TYR A 128 21.86 8.73 -9.12
CA TYR A 128 21.12 7.48 -9.09
C TYR A 128 21.60 6.46 -10.12
N VAL A 129 21.95 6.90 -11.33
CA VAL A 129 22.52 6.03 -12.38
C VAL A 129 23.79 5.38 -11.89
N GLU A 130 24.73 6.15 -11.34
CA GLU A 130 25.99 5.67 -10.79
C GLU A 130 25.75 4.67 -9.64
N GLN A 131 24.87 5.01 -8.70
CA GLN A 131 24.52 4.15 -7.58
C GLN A 131 23.92 2.81 -8.04
N PHE A 132 22.98 2.81 -8.98
CA PHE A 132 22.39 1.56 -9.49
C PHE A 132 23.37 0.74 -10.33
N GLN A 133 24.30 1.36 -11.04
CA GLN A 133 25.40 0.65 -11.71
C GLN A 133 26.31 -0.03 -10.69
N HIS A 134 26.65 0.66 -9.59
CA HIS A 134 27.46 0.14 -8.51
C HIS A 134 26.78 -1.07 -7.83
N LEU A 135 25.52 -0.93 -7.41
CA LEU A 135 24.71 -2.01 -6.82
C LEU A 135 24.59 -3.22 -7.77
N THR A 136 24.32 -2.95 -9.05
CA THR A 136 24.19 -4.02 -10.05
C THR A 136 25.50 -4.75 -10.25
N THR A 137 26.62 -4.04 -10.30
CA THR A 137 27.95 -4.65 -10.43
C THR A 137 28.26 -5.55 -9.23
N ALA A 138 27.98 -5.09 -8.02
CA ALA A 138 28.17 -5.87 -6.82
C ALA A 138 27.28 -7.10 -6.80
N LEU A 139 26.00 -6.96 -7.18
CA LEU A 139 25.06 -8.06 -7.28
C LEU A 139 25.53 -9.13 -8.28
N VAL A 140 26.00 -8.71 -9.47
CA VAL A 140 26.49 -9.63 -10.50
C VAL A 140 27.72 -10.38 -10.05
N LYS A 141 28.67 -9.69 -9.39
CA LYS A 141 29.92 -10.29 -8.92
C LYS A 141 29.77 -11.03 -7.59
N GLY A 142 28.61 -10.97 -6.94
CA GLY A 142 28.42 -11.52 -5.60
C GLY A 142 29.23 -10.82 -4.51
N THR A 143 29.59 -9.55 -4.74
CA THR A 143 30.39 -8.75 -3.79
C THR A 143 29.45 -8.16 -2.74
N GLN A 144 29.76 -8.39 -1.47
CA GLN A 144 29.06 -7.74 -0.37
C GLN A 144 29.51 -6.28 -0.24
N LEU A 145 28.54 -5.36 -0.26
CA LEU A 145 28.77 -3.95 -0.01
C LEU A 145 28.57 -3.63 1.48
N PRO A 146 29.31 -2.66 2.04
CA PRO A 146 29.02 -2.17 3.37
C PRO A 146 27.64 -1.50 3.39
N PRO A 147 26.90 -1.61 4.52
CA PRO A 147 25.63 -0.90 4.65
C PRO A 147 25.87 0.61 4.59
N GLY A 148 25.00 1.31 3.91
CA GLY A 148 24.95 2.77 3.93
C GLY A 148 24.43 3.32 5.28
N PRO A 149 24.26 4.64 5.38
CA PRO A 149 23.64 5.26 6.54
C PRO A 149 22.19 4.76 6.69
N THR A 150 21.76 4.57 7.93
CA THR A 150 20.39 4.14 8.23
C THR A 150 19.43 5.32 8.05
N PRO A 151 18.37 5.19 7.23
CA PRO A 151 17.34 6.21 7.13
C PRO A 151 16.63 6.42 8.49
N PRO A 152 16.23 7.66 8.82
CA PRO A 152 15.51 7.90 10.06
C PRO A 152 14.11 7.27 10.00
N TYR A 153 13.70 6.59 11.07
CA TYR A 153 12.34 6.07 11.22
C TYR A 153 11.42 7.14 11.81
N LEU A 154 10.62 7.78 10.97
CA LEU A 154 9.78 8.92 11.35
C LEU A 154 8.30 8.58 11.62
N MET A 155 7.88 7.31 11.46
CA MET A 155 6.46 6.92 11.56
C MET A 155 5.80 7.35 12.89
N GLY A 156 6.53 7.30 14.01
CA GLY A 156 6.01 7.74 15.31
C GLY A 156 5.89 9.26 15.48
N HIS A 157 6.44 10.03 14.56
CA HIS A 157 6.47 11.50 14.59
C HIS A 157 5.66 12.16 13.48
N LEU A 158 5.07 11.36 12.57
CA LEU A 158 4.30 11.89 11.46
C LEU A 158 3.00 12.52 11.96
N PHE A 159 2.72 13.71 11.47
CA PHE A 159 1.46 14.38 11.71
C PHE A 159 0.41 13.91 10.70
N SER A 160 -0.70 13.39 11.18
CA SER A 160 -1.85 13.08 10.34
C SER A 160 -2.76 14.29 10.20
N GLY A 161 -2.99 14.75 8.97
CA GLY A 161 -3.99 15.77 8.66
C GLY A 161 -5.44 15.27 8.73
N LEU A 162 -5.64 13.96 8.92
CA LEU A 162 -6.97 13.38 9.06
C LEU A 162 -7.46 13.57 10.51
N PRO A 163 -8.70 14.09 10.71
CA PRO A 163 -9.27 14.20 12.05
C PRO A 163 -9.36 12.80 12.68
N PRO A 164 -9.04 12.66 13.97
CA PRO A 164 -9.16 11.37 14.66
C PRO A 164 -10.61 10.91 14.70
N VAL A 165 -10.83 9.60 14.81
CA VAL A 165 -12.13 9.07 15.19
C VAL A 165 -12.40 9.50 16.63
N LEU A 166 -13.44 10.31 16.86
CA LEU A 166 -13.75 10.82 18.19
C LEU A 166 -14.32 9.70 19.07
N PHE A 167 -15.39 9.08 18.60
CA PHE A 167 -16.03 7.94 19.25
C PHE A 167 -16.93 7.16 18.28
N ASP A 168 -17.29 5.98 18.71
CA ASP A 168 -18.35 5.14 18.14
C ASP A 168 -19.39 4.84 19.21
N ALA A 169 -20.66 4.72 18.81
CA ALA A 169 -21.75 4.27 19.65
C ALA A 169 -22.67 3.34 18.87
N ALA A 170 -23.20 2.34 19.52
CA ALA A 170 -24.29 1.55 18.99
C ALA A 170 -25.62 2.27 19.25
N PRO A 171 -26.62 2.19 18.35
CA PRO A 171 -27.97 2.71 18.60
C PRO A 171 -28.61 2.03 19.81
N PHE A 172 -29.57 2.71 20.42
CA PHE A 172 -30.29 2.16 21.57
C PHE A 172 -30.92 0.80 21.23
N GLY A 173 -30.74 -0.16 22.10
CA GLY A 173 -31.24 -1.54 21.93
C GLY A 173 -30.31 -2.44 21.07
N PHE A 174 -29.22 -1.92 20.51
CA PHE A 174 -28.26 -2.69 19.72
C PHE A 174 -26.87 -2.71 20.36
N LYS A 175 -26.08 -3.72 19.96
CA LYS A 175 -24.66 -3.83 20.28
C LYS A 175 -23.83 -3.80 19.00
N PHE A 176 -22.55 -3.47 19.11
CA PHE A 176 -21.62 -3.62 17.99
C PHE A 176 -21.55 -5.09 17.57
N GLY A 177 -21.65 -5.35 16.27
CA GLY A 177 -21.69 -6.68 15.69
C GLY A 177 -23.11 -7.27 15.53
N ASP A 178 -24.14 -6.64 16.06
CA ASP A 178 -25.52 -7.11 15.85
C ASP A 178 -25.88 -7.04 14.35
N VAL A 179 -26.54 -8.10 13.87
CA VAL A 179 -27.02 -8.21 12.49
C VAL A 179 -28.32 -7.41 12.35
N ILE A 180 -28.33 -6.38 11.51
CA ILE A 180 -29.52 -5.56 11.26
C ILE A 180 -30.19 -5.85 9.92
N ALA A 181 -29.52 -6.56 9.01
CA ALA A 181 -30.10 -7.14 7.82
C ALA A 181 -29.47 -8.53 7.61
N PRO A 182 -30.15 -9.59 8.05
CA PRO A 182 -29.62 -10.95 7.95
C PRO A 182 -29.64 -11.44 6.49
N PRO A 183 -28.80 -12.45 6.17
CA PRO A 183 -28.92 -13.15 4.90
C PRO A 183 -30.22 -13.94 4.84
N ARG A 184 -30.67 -14.25 3.62
CA ARG A 184 -31.75 -15.25 3.44
C ARG A 184 -31.24 -16.63 3.83
N SER A 185 -32.13 -17.53 4.21
CA SER A 185 -31.75 -18.90 4.59
C SER A 185 -31.17 -19.72 3.44
N ILE A 186 -31.58 -19.43 2.18
CA ILE A 186 -31.16 -20.18 0.99
C ILE A 186 -30.89 -19.22 -0.16
N TYR A 187 -29.80 -19.47 -0.88
CA TYR A 187 -29.42 -18.83 -2.14
C TYR A 187 -29.22 -19.89 -3.21
N THR A 188 -29.56 -19.54 -4.45
CA THR A 188 -29.50 -20.44 -5.61
C THR A 188 -28.53 -19.89 -6.67
N GLN A 189 -28.28 -20.66 -7.70
CA GLN A 189 -27.48 -20.23 -8.85
C GLN A 189 -27.99 -18.93 -9.52
N ALA A 190 -29.29 -18.60 -9.39
CA ALA A 190 -29.87 -17.37 -9.92
C ALA A 190 -29.46 -16.13 -9.14
N ASP A 191 -29.06 -16.29 -7.89
CA ASP A 191 -28.62 -15.19 -7.05
C ASP A 191 -27.21 -14.75 -7.39
N LYS A 192 -26.95 -13.45 -7.36
CA LYS A 192 -25.64 -12.87 -7.70
C LYS A 192 -24.74 -12.76 -6.48
N GLU A 193 -25.31 -12.35 -5.36
CA GLU A 193 -24.55 -12.06 -4.12
C GLU A 193 -25.40 -12.25 -2.88
N VAL A 194 -24.73 -12.49 -1.76
CA VAL A 194 -25.25 -12.37 -0.40
C VAL A 194 -24.90 -10.98 0.11
N ALA A 195 -25.83 -10.27 0.70
CA ALA A 195 -25.59 -9.00 1.38
C ALA A 195 -26.11 -9.08 2.81
N VAL A 196 -25.28 -8.69 3.76
CA VAL A 196 -25.63 -8.66 5.20
C VAL A 196 -25.20 -7.33 5.79
N ARG A 197 -25.95 -6.81 6.75
CA ARG A 197 -25.59 -5.57 7.45
C ARG A 197 -25.48 -5.79 8.95
N PHE A 198 -24.48 -5.15 9.53
CA PHE A 198 -24.15 -5.19 10.95
C PHE A 198 -24.14 -3.79 11.54
N ILE A 199 -24.41 -3.67 12.84
CA ILE A 199 -24.03 -2.49 13.61
C ILE A 199 -22.51 -2.47 13.67
N GLY A 200 -21.90 -1.43 13.09
CA GLY A 200 -20.47 -1.30 12.89
C GLY A 200 -19.82 -0.21 13.73
N ALA A 201 -18.51 -0.18 13.68
CA ALA A 201 -17.66 0.90 14.18
C ALA A 201 -16.78 1.45 13.07
N ASN A 202 -16.12 2.59 13.29
CA ASN A 202 -15.28 3.20 12.27
C ASN A 202 -14.04 2.33 11.99
N PRO A 203 -13.82 1.86 10.75
CA PRO A 203 -12.69 0.97 10.43
C PRO A 203 -11.32 1.63 10.60
N ARG A 204 -11.25 2.95 10.70
CA ARG A 204 -10.00 3.69 11.00
C ARG A 204 -9.51 3.50 12.44
N ASN A 205 -10.32 2.94 13.33
CA ASN A 205 -9.85 2.60 14.68
C ASN A 205 -8.78 1.51 14.63
N ASP A 206 -8.97 0.50 13.78
CA ASP A 206 -8.02 -0.58 13.52
C ASP A 206 -8.16 -1.03 12.07
N VAL A 207 -7.14 -0.76 11.25
CA VAL A 207 -7.11 -1.10 9.81
C VAL A 207 -6.78 -2.57 9.55
N ARG A 208 -6.75 -3.40 10.59
CA ARG A 208 -6.56 -4.86 10.50
C ARG A 208 -5.32 -5.28 9.71
N GLN A 209 -4.19 -4.60 9.91
CA GLN A 209 -2.91 -5.02 9.31
C GLN A 209 -2.61 -6.49 9.65
N ASN A 210 -2.35 -7.31 8.63
CA ASN A 210 -2.17 -8.76 8.73
C ASN A 210 -3.39 -9.53 9.31
N GLY A 211 -4.58 -8.91 9.29
CA GLY A 211 -5.85 -9.49 9.68
C GLY A 211 -6.90 -9.31 8.60
N THR A 212 -8.18 -9.41 8.97
CA THR A 212 -9.31 -9.21 8.06
C THR A 212 -10.47 -8.51 8.77
N PHE A 213 -11.26 -7.74 8.03
CA PHE A 213 -12.52 -7.17 8.52
C PHE A 213 -13.67 -8.14 8.47
N LEU A 214 -13.59 -9.15 7.59
CA LEU A 214 -14.66 -10.12 7.40
C LEU A 214 -14.12 -11.51 7.08
N THR A 215 -14.91 -12.51 7.41
CA THR A 215 -14.76 -13.86 6.85
C THR A 215 -16.09 -14.38 6.32
N VAL A 216 -16.01 -15.17 5.27
CA VAL A 216 -17.08 -16.07 4.83
C VAL A 216 -16.60 -17.47 5.15
N ASP A 217 -17.21 -18.06 6.17
CA ASP A 217 -16.83 -19.39 6.65
C ASP A 217 -17.78 -20.43 6.09
N LYS A 218 -17.23 -21.53 5.58
CA LYS A 218 -17.94 -22.71 5.13
C LYS A 218 -17.97 -23.78 6.22
N TYR A 219 -19.11 -24.39 6.43
CA TYR A 219 -19.22 -25.53 7.34
C TYR A 219 -18.73 -26.82 6.67
N ASP A 220 -17.82 -27.50 7.32
CA ASP A 220 -17.33 -28.81 6.90
C ASP A 220 -18.08 -29.88 7.71
N GLU A 221 -19.05 -30.53 7.07
CA GLU A 221 -19.89 -31.56 7.71
C GLU A 221 -19.09 -32.77 8.22
N ARG A 222 -17.95 -33.06 7.60
CA ARG A 222 -17.12 -34.21 8.00
C ARG A 222 -16.39 -33.96 9.32
N THR A 223 -15.94 -32.72 9.54
CA THR A 223 -15.17 -32.35 10.73
C THR A 223 -16.01 -31.57 11.76
N GLU A 224 -17.26 -31.25 11.41
CA GLU A 224 -18.20 -30.45 12.20
C GLU A 224 -17.60 -29.09 12.58
N THR A 225 -16.78 -28.49 11.69
CA THR A 225 -16.08 -27.23 11.95
C THR A 225 -16.33 -26.21 10.87
N TRP A 226 -16.19 -24.93 11.24
CA TRP A 226 -16.19 -23.81 10.31
C TRP A 226 -14.78 -23.56 9.78
N LYS A 227 -14.65 -23.45 8.46
CA LYS A 227 -13.40 -23.11 7.76
C LYS A 227 -13.57 -21.82 6.99
N THR A 228 -12.64 -20.91 7.14
CA THR A 228 -12.64 -19.66 6.37
C THR A 228 -12.31 -19.96 4.90
N GLU A 229 -13.25 -19.63 4.01
CA GLU A 229 -13.11 -19.74 2.55
C GLU A 229 -12.72 -18.41 1.92
N PHE A 230 -13.31 -17.30 2.42
CA PHE A 230 -13.06 -15.96 1.89
C PHE A 230 -12.81 -14.96 3.00
N THR A 231 -11.99 -13.96 2.69
CA THR A 231 -11.70 -12.80 3.52
C THR A 231 -11.88 -11.52 2.69
N ASP A 232 -11.63 -10.36 3.24
CA ASP A 232 -11.65 -9.07 2.51
C ASP A 232 -10.53 -8.95 1.45
N ALA A 233 -9.56 -9.87 1.43
CA ALA A 233 -8.54 -9.95 0.38
C ALA A 233 -9.06 -10.62 -0.91
N ASN A 234 -10.24 -11.23 -0.91
CA ASN A 234 -10.81 -11.92 -2.06
C ASN A 234 -11.68 -10.99 -2.92
N TRP A 235 -11.62 -11.17 -4.23
CA TRP A 235 -12.41 -10.38 -5.21
C TRP A 235 -13.93 -10.58 -5.08
N GLU A 236 -14.34 -11.70 -4.51
CA GLU A 236 -15.73 -12.09 -4.30
C GLU A 236 -16.37 -11.31 -3.14
N THR A 237 -15.58 -10.70 -2.28
CA THR A 237 -16.06 -10.02 -1.08
C THR A 237 -15.94 -8.50 -1.20
N LYS A 238 -16.83 -7.78 -0.51
CA LYS A 238 -16.77 -6.33 -0.34
C LYS A 238 -17.12 -5.96 1.10
N PHE A 239 -16.30 -5.11 1.66
CA PHE A 239 -16.55 -4.45 2.93
C PHE A 239 -16.96 -3.00 2.68
N ILE A 240 -18.15 -2.62 3.09
CA ILE A 240 -18.71 -1.28 2.86
C ILE A 240 -19.10 -0.71 4.21
N TRP A 241 -18.41 0.35 4.63
CA TRP A 241 -18.75 1.06 5.85
C TRP A 241 -19.49 2.35 5.54
N GLY A 242 -20.45 2.70 6.39
CA GLY A 242 -21.20 3.93 6.32
C GLY A 242 -21.71 4.41 7.66
N ARG A 243 -22.12 5.68 7.73
CA ARG A 243 -22.82 6.20 8.91
C ARG A 243 -24.30 5.77 8.87
N LEU A 244 -24.77 5.25 10.00
CA LEU A 244 -26.14 4.76 10.12
C LEU A 244 -27.10 5.93 10.40
N GLY A 245 -28.05 6.12 9.47
CA GLY A 245 -29.10 7.14 9.58
C GLY A 245 -28.60 8.60 9.43
N ARG A 246 -29.55 9.53 9.45
CA ARG A 246 -29.30 10.96 9.18
C ARG A 246 -28.33 11.63 10.17
N PHE A 247 -28.36 11.21 11.43
CA PHE A 247 -27.54 11.76 12.53
C PHE A 247 -26.38 10.83 12.95
N GLY A 248 -26.10 9.77 12.18
CA GLY A 248 -25.04 8.81 12.49
C GLY A 248 -23.66 9.44 12.66
N TRP A 249 -23.36 10.50 11.92
CA TRP A 249 -22.10 11.25 12.04
C TRP A 249 -21.95 11.95 13.39
N LEU A 250 -23.05 12.48 13.97
CA LEU A 250 -23.07 13.18 15.26
C LEU A 250 -23.11 12.17 16.42
N LEU A 251 -23.88 11.10 16.28
CA LEU A 251 -24.11 10.11 17.32
C LEU A 251 -23.06 8.99 17.34
N GLY A 252 -22.12 8.97 16.39
CA GLY A 252 -21.12 7.92 16.28
C GLY A 252 -21.69 6.58 15.75
N HIS A 253 -22.94 6.56 15.26
CA HIS A 253 -23.57 5.34 14.76
C HIS A 253 -23.06 4.99 13.37
N SER A 254 -22.70 3.73 13.17
CA SER A 254 -22.21 3.22 11.88
C SER A 254 -22.82 1.87 11.56
N GLU A 255 -22.92 1.57 10.29
CA GLU A 255 -23.22 0.24 9.78
C GLU A 255 -22.10 -0.26 8.88
N VAL A 256 -22.00 -1.57 8.79
CA VAL A 256 -21.12 -2.27 7.86
C VAL A 256 -21.98 -3.19 7.02
N GLU A 257 -21.89 -3.05 5.70
CA GLU A 257 -22.47 -3.98 4.75
C GLU A 257 -21.37 -4.87 4.19
N ILE A 258 -21.54 -6.18 4.33
CA ILE A 258 -20.66 -7.18 3.73
C ILE A 258 -21.42 -7.80 2.58
N ARG A 259 -20.81 -7.78 1.39
CA ARG A 259 -21.31 -8.45 0.20
C ARG A 259 -20.36 -9.57 -0.19
N TRP A 260 -20.91 -10.70 -0.51
CA TRP A 260 -20.17 -11.85 -1.04
C TRP A 260 -20.82 -12.34 -2.32
N ARG A 261 -20.05 -12.36 -3.42
CA ARG A 261 -20.48 -12.90 -4.71
C ARG A 261 -20.48 -14.41 -4.65
N LEU A 262 -21.58 -15.01 -5.13
CA LEU A 262 -21.81 -16.45 -5.11
C LEU A 262 -21.11 -17.19 -6.27
N LYS A 263 -20.47 -16.47 -7.19
CA LYS A 263 -19.74 -17.04 -8.32
C LYS A 263 -18.35 -16.44 -8.40
N SER A 264 -17.37 -17.31 -8.71
CA SER A 264 -16.03 -16.87 -9.05
C SER A 264 -16.04 -16.07 -10.36
N TRP A 265 -14.95 -15.39 -10.65
CA TRP A 265 -14.76 -14.68 -11.91
C TRP A 265 -14.79 -15.64 -13.14
N LYS A 266 -14.55 -16.96 -12.94
CA LYS A 266 -14.70 -18.02 -13.95
C LYS A 266 -16.13 -18.54 -14.08
N GLY A 267 -17.05 -18.09 -13.23
CA GLY A 267 -18.44 -18.52 -13.21
C GLY A 267 -18.72 -19.73 -12.33
N ASP A 268 -17.72 -20.28 -11.63
CA ASP A 268 -17.91 -21.39 -10.71
C ASP A 268 -18.74 -20.94 -9.50
N CYS A 269 -19.71 -21.73 -9.14
CA CYS A 269 -20.54 -21.52 -7.96
C CYS A 269 -19.91 -22.19 -6.74
N PHE A 270 -20.23 -21.68 -5.54
CA PHE A 270 -19.71 -22.15 -4.27
C PHE A 270 -20.83 -22.81 -3.42
N PRO A 271 -21.20 -24.10 -3.65
CA PRO A 271 -22.25 -24.73 -2.88
C PRO A 271 -21.80 -25.08 -1.47
N GLY A 272 -22.74 -25.01 -0.50
CA GLY A 272 -22.47 -25.37 0.88
C GLY A 272 -23.26 -24.55 1.89
N THR A 273 -23.01 -24.83 3.16
CA THR A 273 -23.54 -24.05 4.30
C THR A 273 -22.50 -23.02 4.74
N TYR A 274 -22.91 -21.78 4.85
CA TYR A 274 -22.02 -20.66 5.13
C TYR A 274 -22.54 -19.80 6.29
N ARG A 275 -21.61 -19.05 6.89
CA ARG A 275 -21.90 -17.90 7.74
C ARG A 275 -20.93 -16.76 7.39
N ILE A 276 -21.31 -15.53 7.68
CA ILE A 276 -20.46 -14.36 7.50
C ILE A 276 -20.15 -13.78 8.88
N GLN A 277 -18.85 -13.48 9.09
CA GLN A 277 -18.40 -12.81 10.30
C GLN A 277 -17.83 -11.43 9.98
N TYR A 278 -18.06 -10.49 10.88
CA TYR A 278 -17.52 -9.15 10.87
C TYR A 278 -16.64 -8.92 12.09
N TYR A 279 -15.45 -8.43 11.90
CA TYR A 279 -14.49 -8.10 12.96
C TYR A 279 -14.31 -6.60 13.05
N GLY A 280 -14.76 -5.99 14.13
CA GLY A 280 -14.70 -4.55 14.35
C GLY A 280 -13.94 -4.17 15.61
N ALA A 281 -13.59 -2.87 15.69
CA ALA A 281 -13.00 -2.25 16.86
C ALA A 281 -13.69 -0.91 17.10
N ALA A 282 -14.35 -0.76 18.25
CA ALA A 282 -15.08 0.45 18.63
C ALA A 282 -14.27 1.30 19.61
N LYS A 283 -14.37 2.61 19.46
CA LYS A 283 -13.78 3.60 20.37
C LYS A 283 -14.88 4.32 21.13
N TYR A 284 -15.01 4.03 22.40
CA TYR A 284 -15.97 4.74 23.25
C TYR A 284 -15.42 6.09 23.71
N LEU A 285 -16.31 7.08 23.87
CA LEU A 285 -15.94 8.42 24.32
C LEU A 285 -15.25 8.42 25.71
N THR A 286 -15.62 7.48 26.56
CA THR A 286 -15.12 7.32 27.93
C THR A 286 -13.92 6.40 28.07
N SER A 287 -13.48 5.75 26.98
CA SER A 287 -12.38 4.79 26.99
C SER A 287 -11.20 5.25 26.14
N ARG A 288 -9.99 5.06 26.65
CA ARG A 288 -8.74 5.25 25.89
C ARG A 288 -8.37 4.02 25.07
N HIS A 289 -9.00 2.88 25.33
CA HIS A 289 -8.73 1.60 24.68
C HIS A 289 -9.79 1.29 23.62
N LEU A 290 -9.39 0.60 22.57
CA LEU A 290 -10.31 0.04 21.60
C LEU A 290 -10.99 -1.22 22.15
N HIS A 291 -12.28 -1.36 21.86
CA HIS A 291 -13.10 -2.50 22.23
C HIS A 291 -13.34 -3.35 20.98
N TYR A 292 -12.69 -4.50 20.93
CA TYR A 292 -12.84 -5.45 19.81
C TYR A 292 -14.14 -6.24 19.97
N PHE A 293 -14.79 -6.49 18.85
CA PHE A 293 -16.04 -7.25 18.80
C PHE A 293 -16.13 -8.05 17.49
N THR A 294 -16.98 -9.07 17.50
CA THR A 294 -17.28 -9.90 16.33
C THR A 294 -18.80 -9.97 16.17
N GLY A 295 -19.29 -9.70 14.96
CA GLY A 295 -20.64 -9.98 14.52
C GLY A 295 -20.66 -11.28 13.71
N THR A 296 -21.69 -12.10 13.87
CA THR A 296 -21.81 -13.37 13.16
C THR A 296 -23.26 -13.56 12.70
N THR A 297 -23.46 -13.94 11.44
CA THR A 297 -24.80 -14.29 10.93
C THR A 297 -25.20 -15.69 11.36
N ASP A 298 -26.50 -15.95 11.35
CA ASP A 298 -26.98 -17.32 11.32
C ASP A 298 -26.46 -18.01 10.04
N PRO A 299 -26.34 -19.36 10.08
CA PRO A 299 -26.00 -20.15 8.92
C PRO A 299 -27.04 -20.04 7.79
N PHE A 300 -26.56 -20.03 6.55
CA PHE A 300 -27.40 -20.05 5.34
C PHE A 300 -26.83 -21.01 4.30
N GLN A 301 -27.69 -21.49 3.41
CA GLN A 301 -27.30 -22.44 2.36
C GLN A 301 -27.13 -21.78 1.01
N VAL A 302 -26.13 -22.21 0.26
CA VAL A 302 -25.92 -21.90 -1.14
C VAL A 302 -26.04 -23.19 -1.93
N THR A 303 -26.98 -23.22 -2.88
CA THR A 303 -27.21 -24.35 -3.80
C THR A 303 -26.90 -23.92 -5.21
N CYS A 304 -26.22 -24.76 -5.98
CA CYS A 304 -25.81 -24.50 -7.37
C CYS A 304 -26.63 -25.31 -8.39
#